data_fc8469f0605ca6d88535691286b61498
#
_entry.id   fc8469f0605ca6d88535691286b61498
#
_cell.length_a   1.000
_cell.length_b   1.000
_cell.length_c   1.000
_cell.angle_alpha   90.00
_cell.angle_beta   90.00
_cell.angle_gamma   90.00
#
_symmetry.space_group_name_H-M   'P 1'
#
loop_
_entity.id
_entity.type
_entity.pdbx_description
1 polymer ?
#
loop_
_entity_poly.entity_id
_entity_poly.type
_entity_poly.pdbx_seq_one_letter_code
_entity_poly.pdbx_strand_id
1 'polypeptide(L)'
;MQDIKLQMSDCVLLGDKGYLSQTIQLDLFNEVNIELETPKRKNQKDYKPQFYQFKKYRKRIETLFSQLCDQFMIRRNYAKTFEGFKTRILAKITTLTTIQYLNKFVFDRKQPKNKSSLIMHYELKLLIV
;
A
#
# COMPACT_ATOMS: atom_id res chain seq x y z
N MET A 1 -6.61 -13.74 1.54
CA MET A 1 -5.40 -13.62 2.36
C MET A 1 -4.34 -14.70 2.12
N GLN A 2 -4.69 -15.84 1.56
CA GLN A 2 -3.69 -16.88 1.21
C GLN A 2 -2.58 -16.38 0.29
N ASP A 3 -2.89 -15.52 -0.70
CA ASP A 3 -1.90 -15.00 -1.65
C ASP A 3 -0.79 -14.16 -1.00
N ILE A 4 -1.09 -13.48 0.11
CA ILE A 4 -0.10 -12.68 0.86
C ILE A 4 0.90 -13.60 1.57
N LYS A 5 0.43 -14.69 2.16
CA LYS A 5 1.25 -15.66 2.86
C LYS A 5 2.25 -16.36 1.92
N LEU A 6 1.92 -16.48 0.64
CA LEU A 6 2.81 -17.06 -0.38
C LEU A 6 3.94 -16.10 -0.83
N GLN A 7 3.75 -14.80 -0.65
CA GLN A 7 4.65 -13.80 -1.20
C GLN A 7 5.50 -13.08 -0.14
N MET A 8 5.11 -13.15 1.13
CA MET A 8 5.72 -12.38 2.20
C MET A 8 5.87 -13.22 3.46
N SER A 9 7.01 -13.08 4.14
CA SER A 9 7.28 -13.64 5.47
C SER A 9 8.16 -12.67 6.27
N ASP A 10 8.20 -12.83 7.58
CA ASP A 10 9.10 -12.10 8.48
C ASP A 10 9.05 -10.58 8.31
N CYS A 11 7.85 -10.01 8.27
CA CYS A 11 7.67 -8.58 8.05
C CYS A 11 6.55 -7.98 8.90
N VAL A 12 6.59 -6.64 9.04
CA VAL A 12 5.49 -5.88 9.65
C VAL A 12 4.60 -5.35 8.56
N LEU A 13 3.33 -5.76 8.57
CA LEU A 13 2.30 -5.30 7.65
C LEU A 13 1.50 -4.17 8.29
N LEU A 14 1.37 -3.05 7.60
CA LEU A 14 0.59 -1.91 8.08
C LEU A 14 -0.82 -1.98 7.51
N GLY A 15 -1.80 -2.22 8.38
CA GLY A 15 -3.22 -2.26 8.01
C GLY A 15 -3.98 -0.99 8.39
N ASP A 16 -5.16 -0.81 7.80
CA ASP A 16 -6.11 0.21 8.25
C ASP A 16 -6.92 -0.29 9.46
N LYS A 17 -7.59 0.64 10.13
CA LYS A 17 -8.46 0.38 11.31
C LYS A 17 -9.57 -0.65 11.06
N GLY A 18 -9.90 -0.92 9.81
CA GLY A 18 -10.86 -1.96 9.43
C GLY A 18 -10.36 -3.39 9.62
N TYR A 19 -9.03 -3.60 9.72
CA TYR A 19 -8.41 -4.93 9.83
C TYR A 19 -8.16 -5.36 11.28
N LEU A 20 -9.11 -5.11 12.19
CA LEU A 20 -8.99 -5.43 13.62
C LEU A 20 -9.37 -6.87 13.97
N SER A 21 -9.38 -7.81 13.04
CA SER A 21 -9.68 -9.20 13.33
C SER A 21 -8.49 -9.89 14.02
N GLN A 22 -8.65 -10.23 15.28
CA GLN A 22 -7.64 -10.97 16.06
C GLN A 22 -7.31 -12.33 15.42
N THR A 23 -8.30 -13.00 14.87
CA THR A 23 -8.12 -14.29 14.19
C THR A 23 -7.17 -14.17 13.02
N ILE A 24 -7.34 -13.15 12.19
CA ILE A 24 -6.47 -12.89 11.02
C ILE A 24 -5.05 -12.52 11.47
N GLN A 25 -4.91 -11.74 12.54
CA GLN A 25 -3.60 -11.35 13.07
C GLN A 25 -2.83 -12.56 13.58
N LEU A 26 -3.47 -13.44 14.34
CA LEU A 26 -2.89 -14.69 14.85
C LEU A 26 -2.50 -15.65 13.71
N ASP A 27 -3.36 -15.77 12.72
CA ASP A 27 -3.14 -16.61 11.55
C ASP A 27 -1.91 -16.15 10.73
N LEU A 28 -1.78 -14.87 10.49
CA LEU A 28 -0.63 -14.28 9.79
C LEU A 28 0.67 -14.42 10.59
N PHE A 29 0.59 -14.26 11.90
CA PHE A 29 1.77 -14.38 12.78
C PHE A 29 2.24 -15.84 12.88
N ASN A 30 1.32 -16.77 13.11
CA ASN A 30 1.68 -18.17 13.33
C ASN A 30 2.18 -18.89 12.07
N GLU A 31 1.61 -18.56 10.89
CA GLU A 31 1.97 -19.27 9.67
C GLU A 31 3.19 -18.68 8.94
N VAL A 32 3.34 -17.36 8.93
CA VAL A 32 4.35 -16.68 8.11
C VAL A 32 5.13 -15.60 8.85
N ASN A 33 4.97 -15.51 10.15
CA ASN A 33 5.63 -14.52 11.01
C ASN A 33 5.40 -13.07 10.54
N ILE A 34 4.17 -12.77 10.11
CA ILE A 34 3.76 -11.41 9.73
C ILE A 34 3.05 -10.75 10.90
N GLU A 35 3.62 -9.66 11.41
CA GLU A 35 3.00 -8.81 12.42
C GLU A 35 2.11 -7.76 11.75
N LEU A 36 0.78 -7.85 11.99
CA LEU A 36 -0.17 -6.87 11.45
C LEU A 36 -0.35 -5.70 12.42
N GLU A 37 0.25 -4.56 12.10
CA GLU A 37 0.16 -3.34 12.89
C GLU A 37 -1.00 -2.47 12.39
N THR A 38 -2.01 -2.27 13.23
CA THR A 38 -3.19 -1.44 12.90
C THR A 38 -3.31 -0.27 13.87
N PRO A 39 -3.70 0.94 13.42
CA PRO A 39 -3.86 2.07 14.31
C PRO A 39 -5.06 1.87 15.24
N LYS A 40 -4.82 1.83 16.54
CA LYS A 40 -5.86 1.70 17.56
C LYS A 40 -6.66 3.00 17.69
N ARG A 41 -7.93 2.89 18.04
CA ARG A 41 -8.80 4.04 18.31
C ARG A 41 -8.49 4.61 19.69
N LYS A 42 -8.58 5.93 19.88
CA LYS A 42 -8.33 6.61 21.17
C LYS A 42 -9.21 6.08 22.31
N ASN A 43 -10.35 5.51 21.98
CA ASN A 43 -11.32 4.98 22.98
C ASN A 43 -11.02 3.53 23.38
N GLN A 44 -9.98 2.90 22.87
CA GLN A 44 -9.60 1.53 23.23
C GLN A 44 -8.71 1.55 24.47
N LYS A 45 -8.95 0.60 25.42
CA LYS A 45 -8.18 0.46 26.67
C LYS A 45 -6.66 0.32 26.42
N ASP A 46 -6.28 -0.31 25.30
CA ASP A 46 -4.89 -0.56 24.91
C ASP A 46 -4.38 0.46 23.87
N TYR A 47 -4.89 1.69 23.92
CA TYR A 47 -4.44 2.72 23.00
C TYR A 47 -2.95 2.97 23.17
N LYS A 48 -2.18 2.73 22.09
CA LYS A 48 -0.78 3.14 21.97
C LYS A 48 -0.67 4.14 20.81
N PRO A 49 0.02 5.28 21.02
CA PRO A 49 0.26 6.20 19.91
C PRO A 49 1.09 5.51 18.85
N GLN A 50 0.64 5.58 17.59
CA GLN A 50 1.31 4.96 16.46
C GLN A 50 2.69 5.59 16.23
N PHE A 51 3.70 4.77 15.98
CA PHE A 51 5.06 5.22 15.69
C PHE A 51 5.05 6.22 14.52
N TYR A 52 5.89 7.27 14.61
CA TYR A 52 5.99 8.32 13.60
C TYR A 52 6.27 7.79 12.19
N GLN A 53 7.07 6.74 12.08
CA GLN A 53 7.39 6.10 10.80
C GLN A 53 6.14 5.54 10.11
N PHE A 54 5.22 4.91 10.84
CA PHE A 54 3.98 4.37 10.29
C PHE A 54 3.04 5.44 9.75
N LYS A 55 2.95 6.59 10.45
CA LYS A 55 2.21 7.76 9.94
C LYS A 55 2.79 8.25 8.61
N LYS A 56 4.12 8.23 8.48
CA LYS A 56 4.81 8.65 7.27
C LYS A 56 4.55 7.70 6.09
N TYR A 57 4.59 6.38 6.33
CA TYR A 57 4.26 5.38 5.30
C TYR A 57 2.81 5.49 4.86
N ARG A 58 1.88 5.61 5.80
CA ARG A 58 0.47 5.81 5.51
C ARG A 58 0.22 7.04 4.63
N LYS A 59 0.83 8.18 4.95
CA LYS A 59 0.71 9.40 4.14
C LYS A 59 1.17 9.19 2.69
N ARG A 60 2.18 8.34 2.46
CA ARG A 60 2.63 8.01 1.10
C ARG A 60 1.60 7.21 0.33
N ILE A 61 1.00 6.21 0.97
CA ILE A 61 -0.08 5.42 0.37
C ILE A 61 -1.26 6.33 0.01
N GLU A 62 -1.67 7.21 0.91
CA GLU A 62 -2.73 8.20 0.67
C GLU A 62 -2.38 9.10 -0.52
N THR A 63 -1.13 9.56 -0.62
CA THR A 63 -0.65 10.35 -1.77
C THR A 63 -0.71 9.57 -3.07
N LEU A 64 -0.30 8.29 -3.06
CA LEU A 64 -0.35 7.42 -4.22
C LEU A 64 -1.80 7.20 -4.70
N PHE A 65 -2.72 6.93 -3.78
CA PHE A 65 -4.13 6.81 -4.10
C PHE A 65 -4.73 8.12 -4.64
N SER A 66 -4.34 9.26 -4.07
CA SER A 66 -4.75 10.57 -4.59
C SER A 66 -4.27 10.76 -6.04
N GLN A 67 -3.01 10.44 -6.34
CA GLN A 67 -2.50 10.50 -7.72
C GLN A 67 -3.27 9.58 -8.66
N LEU A 68 -3.56 8.34 -8.27
CA LEU A 68 -4.36 7.42 -9.05
C LEU A 68 -5.78 7.95 -9.29
N CYS A 69 -6.38 8.62 -8.31
CA CYS A 69 -7.71 9.20 -8.45
C CYS A 69 -7.73 10.45 -9.30
N ASP A 70 -6.79 11.36 -9.09
CA ASP A 70 -6.81 12.70 -9.66
C ASP A 70 -6.17 12.75 -11.05
N GLN A 71 -5.02 12.11 -11.23
CA GLN A 71 -4.29 12.11 -12.50
C GLN A 71 -4.75 10.99 -13.44
N PHE A 72 -4.99 9.80 -12.89
CA PHE A 72 -5.35 8.62 -13.69
C PHE A 72 -6.85 8.29 -13.66
N MET A 73 -7.64 9.06 -12.90
CA MET A 73 -9.09 8.89 -12.81
C MET A 73 -9.51 7.43 -12.55
N ILE A 74 -8.84 6.74 -11.61
CA ILE A 74 -9.03 5.30 -11.39
C ILE A 74 -10.48 4.98 -10.99
N ARG A 75 -11.16 5.90 -10.32
CA ARG A 75 -12.57 5.78 -9.92
C ARG A 75 -13.53 5.83 -11.10
N ARG A 76 -13.13 6.46 -12.22
CA ARG A 76 -13.94 6.56 -13.44
C ARG A 76 -13.60 5.39 -14.36
N ASN A 77 -14.16 4.24 -14.03
CA ASN A 77 -13.98 3.03 -14.84
C ASN A 77 -15.32 2.63 -15.46
N TYR A 78 -15.47 2.88 -16.75
CA TYR A 78 -16.69 2.60 -17.51
C TYR A 78 -16.63 1.21 -18.18
N ALA A 79 -15.93 0.26 -17.59
CA ALA A 79 -15.86 -1.09 -18.12
C ALA A 79 -17.20 -1.80 -17.94
N LYS A 80 -17.66 -2.48 -19.00
CA LYS A 80 -18.89 -3.28 -18.99
C LYS A 80 -18.67 -4.71 -18.50
N THR A 81 -17.43 -5.20 -18.51
CA THR A 81 -17.04 -6.55 -18.08
C THR A 81 -16.00 -6.49 -16.99
N PHE A 82 -15.91 -7.54 -16.17
CA PHE A 82 -14.91 -7.65 -15.13
C PHE A 82 -13.48 -7.65 -15.70
N GLU A 83 -13.24 -8.36 -16.79
CA GLU A 83 -11.92 -8.38 -17.45
C GLU A 83 -11.53 -7.00 -17.99
N GLY A 84 -12.46 -6.27 -18.57
CA GLY A 84 -12.24 -4.90 -19.00
C GLY A 84 -11.96 -3.95 -17.80
N PHE A 85 -12.63 -4.16 -16.69
CA PHE A 85 -12.37 -3.43 -15.43
C PHE A 85 -10.94 -3.68 -14.94
N LYS A 86 -10.56 -4.93 -14.81
CA LYS A 86 -9.23 -5.37 -14.36
C LYS A 86 -8.13 -4.81 -15.27
N THR A 87 -8.28 -4.95 -16.58
CA THR A 87 -7.30 -4.46 -17.56
C THR A 87 -7.09 -2.94 -17.43
N ARG A 88 -8.16 -2.16 -17.28
CA ARG A 88 -8.07 -0.71 -17.11
C ARG A 88 -7.40 -0.30 -15.80
N ILE A 89 -7.66 -1.00 -14.71
CA ILE A 89 -6.98 -0.76 -13.42
C ILE A 89 -5.50 -1.06 -13.55
N LEU A 90 -5.13 -2.22 -14.08
CA LEU A 90 -3.73 -2.62 -14.27
C LEU A 90 -2.99 -1.64 -15.18
N ALA A 91 -3.59 -1.20 -16.29
CA ALA A 91 -2.98 -0.21 -17.18
C ALA A 91 -2.66 1.10 -16.46
N LYS A 92 -3.55 1.61 -15.61
CA LYS A 92 -3.32 2.84 -14.84
C LYS A 92 -2.19 2.69 -13.82
N ILE A 93 -2.15 1.56 -13.12
CA ILE A 93 -1.08 1.25 -12.16
C ILE A 93 0.26 1.13 -12.89
N THR A 94 0.32 0.39 -14.00
CA THR A 94 1.53 0.23 -14.81
C THR A 94 2.03 1.58 -15.32
N THR A 95 1.13 2.43 -15.82
CA THR A 95 1.49 3.78 -16.28
C THR A 95 2.10 4.61 -15.17
N LEU A 96 1.50 4.63 -13.98
CA LEU A 96 2.04 5.35 -12.83
C LEU A 96 3.44 4.84 -12.46
N THR A 97 3.63 3.53 -12.39
CA THR A 97 4.91 2.89 -12.08
C THR A 97 5.97 3.24 -13.14
N THR A 98 5.61 3.19 -14.42
CA THR A 98 6.49 3.56 -15.52
C THR A 98 6.93 5.03 -15.44
N ILE A 99 6.00 5.94 -15.17
CA ILE A 99 6.32 7.37 -15.00
C ILE A 99 7.27 7.58 -13.82
N GLN A 100 7.05 6.90 -12.69
CA GLN A 100 7.95 6.99 -11.54
C GLN A 100 9.34 6.45 -11.87
N TYR A 101 9.41 5.34 -12.58
CA TYR A 101 10.67 4.76 -13.06
C TYR A 101 11.44 5.75 -13.98
N LEU A 102 10.77 6.29 -14.99
CA LEU A 102 11.37 7.24 -15.92
C LEU A 102 11.87 8.50 -15.20
N ASN A 103 11.06 9.06 -14.31
CA ASN A 103 11.46 10.24 -13.54
C ASN A 103 12.69 9.98 -12.68
N LYS A 104 12.82 8.79 -12.11
CA LYS A 104 13.94 8.46 -11.24
C LYS A 104 15.23 8.09 -12.01
N PHE A 105 15.10 7.25 -13.04
CA PHE A 105 16.28 6.61 -13.66
C PHE A 105 16.65 7.21 -15.01
N VAL A 106 15.72 7.82 -15.72
CA VAL A 106 15.98 8.38 -17.06
C VAL A 106 16.18 9.90 -17.00
N PHE A 107 15.31 10.60 -16.27
CA PHE A 107 15.33 12.05 -16.23
C PHE A 107 16.09 12.63 -15.04
N ASP A 108 16.59 11.78 -14.14
CA ASP A 108 17.27 12.16 -12.88
C ASP A 108 16.57 13.34 -12.16
N ARG A 109 15.27 13.42 -12.30
CA ARG A 109 14.47 14.43 -11.62
C ARG A 109 14.57 14.15 -10.13
N LYS A 110 15.38 14.95 -9.43
CA LYS A 110 15.41 14.97 -7.97
C LYS A 110 13.97 15.09 -7.49
N GLN A 111 13.42 13.99 -7.08
CA GLN A 111 12.11 13.99 -6.38
C GLN A 111 12.20 15.06 -5.30
N PRO A 112 11.22 15.96 -5.16
CA PRO A 112 11.24 16.96 -4.10
C PRO A 112 11.58 16.22 -2.82
N LYS A 113 12.50 16.75 -2.00
CA LYS A 113 13.23 16.12 -0.87
C LYS A 113 12.39 15.30 0.15
N ASN A 114 11.21 14.88 -0.18
CA ASN A 114 10.41 13.90 0.50
C ASN A 114 10.81 12.48 0.03
N LYS A 115 12.03 12.13 0.40
CA LYS A 115 12.55 10.77 0.73
C LYS A 115 11.85 9.56 0.10
N SER A 116 11.83 9.46 -1.22
CA SER A 116 11.19 8.33 -1.90
C SER A 116 12.15 7.29 -2.52
N SER A 117 13.46 7.39 -2.26
CA SER A 117 14.42 6.45 -2.85
C SER A 117 14.40 5.03 -2.28
N LEU A 118 13.77 4.81 -1.12
CA LEU A 118 13.60 3.46 -0.54
C LEU A 118 12.28 2.78 -0.98
N ILE A 119 11.47 3.47 -1.75
CA ILE A 119 10.06 3.16 -1.96
C ILE A 119 9.85 2.03 -2.96
N MET A 120 10.69 1.92 -4.00
CA MET A 120 10.43 0.92 -5.06
C MET A 120 10.54 -0.53 -4.62
N HIS A 121 11.34 -0.83 -3.59
CA HIS A 121 11.49 -2.22 -3.12
C HIS A 121 10.43 -2.62 -2.10
N TYR A 122 9.88 -1.65 -1.36
CA TYR A 122 8.88 -1.88 -0.31
C TYR A 122 7.45 -1.53 -0.72
N GLU A 123 7.24 -0.60 -1.67
CA GLU A 123 5.89 -0.19 -2.07
C GLU A 123 5.13 -1.23 -2.90
N LEU A 124 5.81 -2.03 -3.69
CA LEU A 124 5.18 -3.18 -4.37
C LEU A 124 4.64 -4.22 -3.37
N LYS A 125 5.25 -4.31 -2.19
CA LYS A 125 4.78 -5.20 -1.11
C LYS A 125 3.58 -4.65 -0.34
N LEU A 126 3.41 -3.30 -0.29
CA LEU A 126 2.32 -2.63 0.43
C LEU A 126 1.04 -2.42 -0.39
N LEU A 127 1.09 -2.61 -1.71
CA LEU A 127 -0.02 -2.31 -2.64
C LEU A 127 -0.99 -3.47 -2.84
N ILE A 128 -0.76 -4.62 -2.19
CA ILE A 128 -1.51 -5.87 -2.43
C ILE A 128 -2.57 -6.16 -1.34
N VAL A 129 -2.76 -5.27 -0.38
CA VAL A 129 -3.78 -5.47 0.68
C VAL A 129 -4.95 -4.50 0.55
#